data_4ea39091f1f0ced337bbd447aaa32a73
#
_entry.id   4ea39091f1f0ced337bbd447aaa32a73
#
_cell.length_a   1.000
_cell.length_b   1.000
_cell.length_c   1.000
_cell.angle_alpha   90.00
_cell.angle_beta   90.00
_cell.angle_gamma   90.00
#
_symmetry.space_group_name_H-M   'P 1'
#
loop_
_entity.id
_entity.type
_entity.pdbx_description
1 polymer ?
#
loop_
_entity_poly.entity_id
_entity_poly.type
_entity_poly.pdbx_seq_one_letter_code
_entity_poly.pdbx_strand_id
1 'polypeptide(L)'
;FVNTEGDVEENLKELTSEIRKDIIDIGVIGIGENGHIAFNDPPADFETREAYRIVELEERCRKQQLNEGWFPTLDDVPFKAVSMTPYQIMQCETIVSSVPGERKAEAVRNTLKSDEVTNMVPATLLKTHKDWHLFLDKESSSLIDS
;
A
#
# COMPACT_ATOMS: atom_id res chain seq x y z
N PHE A 1 6.52 13.94 7.94
CA PHE A 1 6.55 13.84 6.46
C PHE A 1 7.88 13.24 6.01
N VAL A 2 7.84 12.46 4.93
CA VAL A 2 9.04 11.95 4.29
C VAL A 2 9.74 13.08 3.55
N ASN A 3 11.02 13.34 3.87
CA ASN A 3 11.82 14.31 3.13
C ASN A 3 12.39 13.63 1.87
N THR A 4 12.02 14.14 0.70
CA THR A 4 12.50 13.66 -0.60
C THR A 4 13.47 14.62 -1.29
N GLU A 5 13.94 15.67 -0.58
CA GLU A 5 14.93 16.61 -1.07
C GLU A 5 16.34 16.17 -0.67
N GLY A 6 17.32 16.53 -1.49
CA GLY A 6 18.73 16.23 -1.22
C GLY A 6 19.07 14.73 -1.34
N ASP A 7 19.82 14.20 -0.38
CA ASP A 7 20.16 12.77 -0.32
C ASP A 7 18.99 11.97 0.29
N VAL A 8 18.14 11.45 -0.59
CA VAL A 8 16.91 10.72 -0.18
C VAL A 8 17.27 9.45 0.61
N GLU A 9 18.34 8.74 0.26
CA GLU A 9 18.72 7.51 0.96
C GLU A 9 19.14 7.80 2.41
N GLU A 10 19.88 8.89 2.65
CA GLU A 10 20.23 9.31 4.01
C GLU A 10 18.99 9.74 4.78
N ASN A 11 18.10 10.53 4.17
CA ASN A 11 16.81 10.91 4.76
C ASN A 11 15.97 9.67 5.17
N LEU A 12 16.00 8.60 4.37
CA LEU A 12 15.29 7.36 4.69
C LEU A 12 15.92 6.59 5.86
N LYS A 13 17.23 6.65 6.04
CA LYS A 13 17.89 6.07 7.22
C LYS A 13 17.50 6.80 8.49
N GLU A 14 17.51 8.14 8.47
CA GLU A 14 17.05 8.96 9.59
C GLU A 14 15.58 8.67 9.91
N LEU A 15 14.70 8.65 8.90
CA LEU A 15 13.29 8.36 9.06
C LEU A 15 13.05 6.95 9.61
N THR A 16 13.82 5.96 9.16
CA THR A 16 13.77 4.59 9.67
C THR A 16 14.14 4.55 11.14
N SER A 17 15.20 5.27 11.54
CA SER A 17 15.60 5.38 12.93
C SER A 17 14.50 6.01 13.80
N GLU A 18 13.83 7.05 13.30
CA GLU A 18 12.74 7.71 14.02
C GLU A 18 11.51 6.82 14.16
N ILE A 19 11.03 6.21 13.06
CA ILE A 19 9.78 5.44 13.09
C ILE A 19 9.89 4.16 13.90
N ARG A 20 11.09 3.66 14.12
CA ARG A 20 11.35 2.44 14.91
C ARG A 20 11.64 2.70 16.39
N LYS A 21 11.62 3.96 16.84
CA LYS A 21 11.76 4.28 18.28
C LYS A 21 10.56 3.79 19.07
N ASP A 22 9.38 3.87 18.49
CA ASP A 22 8.12 3.47 19.11
C ASP A 22 7.34 2.55 18.16
N ILE A 23 6.42 1.77 18.72
CA ILE A 23 5.48 0.98 17.94
C ILE A 23 4.37 1.91 17.43
N ILE A 24 4.00 1.77 16.15
CA ILE A 24 2.86 2.49 15.57
C ILE A 24 1.58 1.82 16.08
N ASP A 25 0.77 2.54 16.83
CA ASP A 25 -0.48 2.01 17.39
C ASP A 25 -1.50 1.68 16.30
N ILE A 26 -1.68 2.58 15.33
CA ILE A 26 -2.67 2.40 14.25
C ILE A 26 -2.06 2.77 12.90
N GLY A 27 -2.07 1.81 11.97
CA GLY A 27 -1.79 2.03 10.55
C GLY A 27 -3.09 2.15 9.76
N VAL A 28 -3.27 3.26 9.05
CA VAL A 28 -4.39 3.42 8.10
C VAL A 28 -3.88 3.11 6.71
N ILE A 29 -4.26 1.94 6.19
CA ILE A 29 -3.69 1.35 4.97
C ILE A 29 -4.78 1.12 3.94
N GLY A 30 -4.74 1.83 2.82
CA GLY A 30 -5.62 1.60 1.68
C GLY A 30 -5.20 0.39 0.84
N ILE A 31 -6.09 -0.06 -0.06
CA ILE A 31 -5.80 -1.08 -1.07
C ILE A 31 -5.98 -0.47 -2.45
N GLY A 32 -4.94 -0.56 -3.28
CA GLY A 32 -4.99 -0.07 -4.66
C GLY A 32 -5.82 -0.97 -5.59
N GLU A 33 -6.11 -0.48 -6.81
CA GLU A 33 -6.93 -1.21 -7.80
C GLU A 33 -6.29 -2.53 -8.27
N ASN A 34 -4.95 -2.65 -8.19
CA ASN A 34 -4.21 -3.88 -8.47
C ASN A 34 -3.85 -4.69 -7.20
N GLY A 35 -4.41 -4.32 -6.04
CA GLY A 35 -4.13 -4.96 -4.76
C GLY A 35 -2.87 -4.45 -4.05
N HIS A 36 -2.22 -3.39 -4.54
CA HIS A 36 -1.06 -2.82 -3.86
C HIS A 36 -1.43 -2.22 -2.49
N ILE A 37 -0.46 -2.19 -1.59
CA ILE A 37 -0.51 -1.47 -0.31
C ILE A 37 0.63 -0.46 -0.27
N ALA A 38 0.38 0.79 0.12
CA ALA A 38 1.24 1.93 -0.13
C ALA A 38 1.62 1.96 -1.63
N PHE A 39 2.87 2.16 -1.99
CA PHE A 39 3.35 2.03 -3.39
C PHE A 39 4.09 0.71 -3.63
N ASN A 40 3.69 -0.35 -2.92
CA ASN A 40 4.23 -1.69 -3.14
C ASN A 40 3.38 -2.44 -4.19
N ASP A 41 3.65 -2.16 -5.46
CA ASP A 41 2.99 -2.79 -6.60
C ASP A 41 3.39 -4.27 -6.77
N PRO A 42 2.54 -5.09 -7.42
CA PRO A 42 2.90 -6.47 -7.76
C PRO A 42 4.09 -6.55 -8.76
N PRO A 43 5.05 -7.46 -8.57
CA PRO A 43 5.24 -8.30 -7.39
C PRO A 43 5.89 -7.53 -6.25
N ALA A 44 5.20 -7.43 -5.11
CA ALA A 44 5.73 -6.69 -3.96
C ALA A 44 6.89 -7.45 -3.28
N ASP A 45 7.84 -6.69 -2.73
CA ASP A 45 8.95 -7.26 -1.97
C ASP A 45 8.52 -7.55 -0.53
N PHE A 46 8.21 -8.82 -0.24
CA PHE A 46 7.90 -9.29 1.11
C PHE A 46 9.12 -9.70 1.93
N GLU A 47 10.30 -9.75 1.31
CA GLU A 47 11.53 -10.21 1.94
C GLU A 47 12.30 -9.08 2.63
N THR A 48 12.16 -7.84 2.12
CA THR A 48 12.85 -6.70 2.70
C THR A 48 12.47 -6.45 4.16
N ARG A 49 13.45 -6.03 4.97
CA ARG A 49 13.26 -5.59 6.37
C ARG A 49 13.47 -4.09 6.55
N GLU A 50 13.69 -3.37 5.46
CA GLU A 50 13.76 -1.90 5.48
C GLU A 50 12.40 -1.31 5.88
N ALA A 51 12.39 -0.10 6.46
CA ALA A 51 11.14 0.60 6.79
C ALA A 51 10.56 1.30 5.56
N TYR A 52 11.42 1.90 4.75
CA TYR A 52 11.06 2.64 3.53
C TYR A 52 11.99 2.28 2.39
N ARG A 53 11.47 2.39 1.16
CA ARG A 53 12.25 2.20 -0.07
C ARG A 53 11.82 3.20 -1.13
N ILE A 54 12.78 3.53 -2.01
CA ILE A 54 12.46 4.17 -3.29
C ILE A 54 11.95 3.08 -4.23
N VAL A 55 10.75 3.25 -4.76
CA VAL A 55 10.09 2.31 -5.69
C VAL A 55 9.82 2.97 -7.02
N GLU A 56 9.80 2.18 -8.10
CA GLU A 56 9.32 2.61 -9.40
C GLU A 56 7.80 2.35 -9.46
N LEU A 57 7.05 3.36 -9.91
CA LEU A 57 5.61 3.26 -10.04
C LEU A 57 5.24 2.64 -11.38
N GLU A 58 4.46 1.56 -11.36
CA GLU A 58 3.88 1.01 -12.56
C GLU A 58 2.92 2.00 -13.24
N GLU A 59 2.75 1.86 -14.55
CA GLU A 59 1.85 2.73 -15.33
C GLU A 59 0.41 2.70 -14.80
N ARG A 60 -0.09 1.54 -14.36
CA ARG A 60 -1.42 1.40 -13.76
C ARG A 60 -1.55 2.21 -12.47
N CYS A 61 -0.54 2.18 -11.61
CA CYS A 61 -0.49 2.99 -10.39
C CYS A 61 -0.44 4.49 -10.74
N ARG A 62 0.38 4.90 -11.71
CA ARG A 62 0.46 6.28 -12.18
C ARG A 62 -0.86 6.77 -12.77
N LYS A 63 -1.55 5.94 -13.57
CA LYS A 63 -2.89 6.23 -14.08
C LYS A 63 -3.93 6.37 -12.95
N GLN A 64 -3.84 5.58 -11.89
CA GLN A 64 -4.69 5.73 -10.72
C GLN A 64 -4.50 7.11 -10.08
N GLN A 65 -3.26 7.56 -9.86
CA GLN A 65 -2.96 8.89 -9.30
C GLN A 65 -3.52 10.03 -10.18
N LEU A 66 -3.42 9.89 -11.52
CA LEU A 66 -4.02 10.83 -12.46
C LEU A 66 -5.55 10.84 -12.33
N ASN A 67 -6.19 9.67 -12.30
CA ASN A 67 -7.65 9.54 -12.23
C ASN A 67 -8.24 10.03 -10.90
N GLU A 68 -7.45 9.98 -9.83
CA GLU A 68 -7.78 10.55 -8.52
C GLU A 68 -7.62 12.08 -8.48
N GLY A 69 -7.10 12.68 -9.57
CA GLY A 69 -7.01 14.14 -9.74
C GLY A 69 -5.81 14.80 -9.07
N TRP A 70 -4.82 14.01 -8.63
CA TRP A 70 -3.63 14.55 -7.99
C TRP A 70 -2.66 15.24 -8.96
N PHE A 71 -2.72 14.90 -10.25
CA PHE A 71 -1.85 15.44 -11.30
C PHE A 71 -2.66 15.80 -12.53
N PRO A 72 -2.31 16.86 -13.26
CA PRO A 72 -3.04 17.30 -14.46
C PRO A 72 -2.85 16.36 -15.67
N THR A 73 -1.68 15.75 -15.80
CA THR A 73 -1.37 14.80 -16.89
C THR A 73 -0.61 13.59 -16.38
N LEU A 74 -0.56 12.51 -17.16
CA LEU A 74 0.21 11.31 -16.80
C LEU A 74 1.73 11.58 -16.75
N ASP A 75 2.21 12.51 -17.57
CA ASP A 75 3.62 12.88 -17.60
C ASP A 75 4.05 13.66 -16.34
N ASP A 76 3.10 14.30 -15.68
CA ASP A 76 3.36 14.98 -14.40
C ASP A 76 3.42 14.00 -13.22
N VAL A 77 2.91 12.78 -13.36
CA VAL A 77 2.98 11.75 -12.31
C VAL A 77 4.42 11.22 -12.22
N PRO A 78 5.07 11.31 -11.06
CA PRO A 78 6.43 10.80 -10.88
C PRO A 78 6.57 9.33 -11.26
N PHE A 79 7.75 8.95 -11.77
CA PHE A 79 8.11 7.55 -12.01
C PHE A 79 8.56 6.81 -10.75
N LYS A 80 8.98 7.56 -9.74
CA LYS A 80 9.48 7.02 -8.47
C LYS A 80 8.75 7.65 -7.30
N ALA A 81 8.60 6.87 -6.24
CA ALA A 81 8.07 7.33 -4.97
C ALA A 81 8.83 6.69 -3.80
N VAL A 82 8.74 7.31 -2.64
CA VAL A 82 9.13 6.66 -1.38
C VAL A 82 7.92 5.92 -0.84
N SER A 83 8.08 4.64 -0.56
CA SER A 83 7.04 3.79 0.00
C SER A 83 7.45 3.20 1.34
N MET A 84 6.53 3.18 2.31
CA MET A 84 6.67 2.29 3.46
C MET A 84 6.57 0.85 2.97
N THR A 85 7.47 -0.01 3.43
CA THR A 85 7.53 -1.41 2.99
C THR A 85 6.39 -2.25 3.57
N PRO A 86 6.03 -3.38 2.95
CA PRO A 86 5.07 -4.32 3.53
C PRO A 86 5.48 -4.76 4.95
N TYR A 87 6.77 -5.01 5.16
CA TYR A 87 7.30 -5.36 6.48
C TYR A 87 6.98 -4.30 7.54
N GLN A 88 7.28 -3.02 7.26
CA GLN A 88 7.05 -1.94 8.22
C GLN A 88 5.55 -1.69 8.45
N ILE A 89 4.71 -1.81 7.43
CA ILE A 89 3.24 -1.74 7.56
C ILE A 89 2.75 -2.79 8.56
N MET A 90 3.24 -4.02 8.45
CA MET A 90 2.83 -5.13 9.31
C MET A 90 3.32 -5.01 10.77
N GLN A 91 4.20 -4.05 11.09
CA GLN A 91 4.64 -3.76 12.46
C GLN A 91 3.65 -2.90 13.25
N CYS A 92 2.62 -2.33 12.63
CA CYS A 92 1.57 -1.61 13.36
C CYS A 92 0.83 -2.54 14.33
N GLU A 93 0.41 -2.02 15.49
CA GLU A 93 -0.38 -2.80 16.45
C GLU A 93 -1.75 -3.16 15.86
N THR A 94 -2.43 -2.18 15.28
CA THR A 94 -3.72 -2.32 14.60
C THR A 94 -3.59 -1.76 13.19
N ILE A 95 -4.18 -2.43 12.20
CA ILE A 95 -4.32 -1.92 10.83
C ILE A 95 -5.80 -1.71 10.52
N VAL A 96 -6.13 -0.52 10.03
CA VAL A 96 -7.47 -0.16 9.55
C VAL A 96 -7.40 0.14 8.07
N SER A 97 -8.20 -0.59 7.28
CA SER A 97 -8.32 -0.37 5.84
C SER A 97 -9.74 0.06 5.50
N SER A 98 -9.89 1.26 4.93
CA SER A 98 -11.14 1.73 4.33
C SER A 98 -10.98 1.71 2.81
N VAL A 99 -11.76 0.88 2.14
CA VAL A 99 -11.60 0.58 0.70
C VAL A 99 -12.94 0.74 -0.01
N PRO A 100 -13.39 1.97 -0.25
CA PRO A 100 -14.67 2.24 -0.90
C PRO A 100 -14.57 2.26 -2.43
N GLY A 101 -15.72 2.03 -3.08
CA GLY A 101 -15.95 2.27 -4.51
C GLY A 101 -15.75 1.05 -5.40
N GLU A 102 -16.51 1.04 -6.50
CA GLU A 102 -16.60 -0.07 -7.47
C GLU A 102 -15.24 -0.45 -8.06
N ARG A 103 -14.36 0.52 -8.31
CA ARG A 103 -13.01 0.27 -8.87
C ARG A 103 -12.14 -0.62 -7.97
N LYS A 104 -12.49 -0.73 -6.69
CA LYS A 104 -11.78 -1.56 -5.71
C LYS A 104 -12.34 -2.99 -5.61
N ALA A 105 -13.50 -3.26 -6.18
CA ALA A 105 -14.21 -4.54 -6.01
C ALA A 105 -13.36 -5.74 -6.45
N GLU A 106 -12.63 -5.65 -7.55
CA GLU A 106 -11.74 -6.72 -8.00
C GLU A 106 -10.57 -6.96 -7.05
N ALA A 107 -9.91 -5.88 -6.60
CA ALA A 107 -8.81 -5.98 -5.64
C ALA A 107 -9.27 -6.55 -4.29
N VAL A 108 -10.44 -6.13 -3.80
CA VAL A 108 -11.06 -6.66 -2.58
C VAL A 108 -11.35 -8.15 -2.73
N ARG A 109 -12.01 -8.55 -3.83
CA ARG A 109 -12.26 -9.96 -4.12
C ARG A 109 -10.97 -10.77 -4.14
N ASN A 110 -9.96 -10.31 -4.90
CA ASN A 110 -8.69 -11.02 -5.05
C ASN A 110 -7.95 -11.13 -3.71
N THR A 111 -8.04 -10.11 -2.86
CA THR A 111 -7.47 -10.13 -1.50
C THR A 111 -8.16 -11.15 -0.61
N LEU A 112 -9.50 -11.14 -0.56
CA LEU A 112 -10.26 -11.94 0.40
C LEU A 112 -10.41 -13.40 -0.03
N LYS A 113 -10.57 -13.66 -1.35
CA LYS A 113 -10.77 -15.02 -1.89
C LYS A 113 -9.47 -15.78 -2.20
N SER A 114 -8.31 -15.14 -2.15
CA SER A 114 -7.04 -15.86 -2.29
C SER A 114 -6.84 -16.80 -1.11
N ASP A 115 -6.60 -18.08 -1.37
CA ASP A 115 -6.24 -19.06 -0.33
C ASP A 115 -4.82 -18.85 0.21
N GLU A 116 -3.97 -18.18 -0.56
CA GLU A 116 -2.58 -17.97 -0.24
C GLU A 116 -2.25 -16.48 -0.09
N VAL A 117 -1.23 -16.19 0.71
CA VAL A 117 -0.55 -14.89 0.72
C VAL A 117 0.37 -14.83 -0.49
N THR A 118 0.15 -13.85 -1.35
CA THR A 118 0.93 -13.70 -2.58
C THR A 118 1.35 -12.26 -2.82
N ASN A 119 2.59 -12.07 -3.24
CA ASN A 119 3.11 -10.75 -3.58
C ASN A 119 2.54 -10.21 -4.91
N MET A 120 1.82 -11.04 -5.67
CA MET A 120 1.07 -10.63 -6.86
C MET A 120 -0.26 -9.94 -6.51
N VAL A 121 -0.73 -10.10 -5.26
CA VAL A 121 -1.83 -9.33 -4.65
C VAL A 121 -1.35 -8.91 -3.26
N PRO A 122 -0.56 -7.84 -3.15
CA PRO A 122 0.14 -7.48 -1.91
C PRO A 122 -0.77 -7.33 -0.69
N ALA A 123 -2.01 -6.88 -0.88
CA ALA A 123 -3.01 -6.77 0.18
C ALA A 123 -3.35 -8.11 0.86
N THR A 124 -3.06 -9.25 0.23
CA THR A 124 -3.25 -10.58 0.88
C THR A 124 -2.39 -10.72 2.14
N LEU A 125 -1.26 -9.99 2.24
CA LEU A 125 -0.43 -9.98 3.42
C LEU A 125 -1.18 -9.47 4.66
N LEU A 126 -2.10 -8.51 4.49
CA LEU A 126 -2.89 -7.94 5.59
C LEU A 126 -3.75 -9.00 6.31
N LYS A 127 -4.15 -10.06 5.61
CA LYS A 127 -4.91 -11.18 6.22
C LYS A 127 -4.14 -11.92 7.31
N THR A 128 -2.82 -11.82 7.31
CA THR A 128 -1.96 -12.44 8.34
C THR A 128 -1.72 -11.55 9.54
N HIS A 129 -2.19 -10.30 9.48
CA HIS A 129 -2.02 -9.37 10.59
C HIS A 129 -2.92 -9.76 11.77
N LYS A 130 -2.40 -9.64 13.00
CA LYS A 130 -3.10 -10.02 14.23
C LYS A 130 -4.36 -9.20 14.51
N ASP A 131 -4.42 -7.97 14.00
CA ASP A 131 -5.51 -7.02 14.26
C ASP A 131 -5.74 -6.11 13.04
N TRP A 132 -6.35 -6.68 12.00
CA TRP A 132 -6.71 -5.99 10.77
C TRP A 132 -8.22 -5.81 10.66
N HIS A 133 -8.65 -4.56 10.46
CA HIS A 133 -10.04 -4.17 10.27
C HIS A 133 -10.24 -3.65 8.84
N LEU A 134 -11.08 -4.32 8.06
CA LEU A 134 -11.40 -3.95 6.69
C LEU A 134 -12.83 -3.39 6.62
N PHE A 135 -12.95 -2.15 6.18
CA PHE A 135 -14.22 -1.46 5.95
C PHE A 135 -14.46 -1.29 4.45
N LEU A 136 -15.60 -1.81 4.00
CA LEU A 136 -16.04 -1.79 2.60
C LEU A 136 -17.39 -1.11 2.49
N ASP A 137 -17.67 -0.54 1.32
CA ASP A 137 -19.02 -0.15 0.94
C ASP A 137 -19.67 -1.23 0.07
N LYS A 138 -20.91 -0.99 -0.34
CA LYS A 138 -21.67 -1.91 -1.19
C LYS A 138 -20.99 -2.14 -2.53
N GLU A 139 -20.41 -1.10 -3.09
CA GLU A 139 -19.78 -1.11 -4.39
C GLU A 139 -18.46 -1.91 -4.37
N SER A 140 -17.60 -1.65 -3.40
CA SER A 140 -16.32 -2.38 -3.27
C SER A 140 -16.49 -3.83 -2.83
N SER A 141 -17.59 -4.16 -2.15
CA SER A 141 -17.90 -5.54 -1.73
C SER A 141 -18.69 -6.35 -2.78
N SER A 142 -19.07 -5.75 -3.89
CA SER A 142 -20.00 -6.35 -4.88
C SER A 142 -19.53 -7.66 -5.52
N LEU A 143 -18.26 -7.98 -5.49
CA LEU A 143 -17.68 -9.21 -6.04
C LEU A 143 -17.28 -10.25 -4.98
N ILE A 144 -17.61 -10.03 -3.69
CA ILE A 144 -17.23 -10.97 -2.63
C ILE A 144 -18.09 -12.23 -2.68
N ASP A 145 -19.39 -12.08 -2.93
CA ASP A 145 -20.37 -13.17 -2.91
C ASP A 145 -20.60 -13.83 -4.28
N SER A 146 -19.86 -13.38 -5.28
CA SER A 146 -20.00 -13.88 -6.66
C SER A 146 -19.07 -15.05 -6.96
#